data_39679535243ee7db7257aba6c766ad56
#
_entry.id   39679535243ee7db7257aba6c766ad56
#
_cell.length_a   1.000
_cell.length_b   1.000
_cell.length_c   1.000
_cell.angle_alpha   90.00
_cell.angle_beta   90.00
_cell.angle_gamma   90.00
#
_symmetry.space_group_name_H-M   'P 1'
#
loop_
_entity.id
_entity.type
_entity.pdbx_description
1 polymer ?
#
loop_
_entity_poly.entity_id
_entity_poly.type
_entity_poly.pdbx_seq_one_letter_code
_entity_poly.pdbx_strand_id
1 'polypeptide(L)'
;MPILYTTKASATGGRAGRAVSENGVLDVTLTVPKQLGGDGATGTNPEQLFAAGYSACFLGALKFVAGQQKVKIPEETTVSAKVGIGPREDGGGFGIEVALTVNIPGLDRETAEKLAAAAHIVCPYSHAMRTSTEVPVTVA
;
A
#
# COMPACT_ATOMS: atom_id res chain seq x y z
N MET A 1 8.48 -13.92 -15.07
CA MET A 1 7.41 -13.88 -14.03
C MET A 1 6.05 -14.09 -14.71
N PRO A 2 5.45 -15.26 -14.58
CA PRO A 2 4.10 -15.47 -15.12
C PRO A 2 3.09 -14.65 -14.31
N ILE A 3 2.21 -13.93 -15.03
CA ILE A 3 1.18 -13.10 -14.39
C ILE A 3 -0.04 -13.97 -14.10
N LEU A 4 -0.43 -14.02 -12.82
CA LEU A 4 -1.57 -14.83 -12.36
C LEU A 4 -2.88 -14.04 -12.34
N TYR A 5 -2.83 -12.73 -12.22
CA TYR A 5 -4.00 -11.86 -12.13
C TYR A 5 -3.64 -10.46 -12.61
N THR A 6 -4.55 -9.84 -13.34
CA THR A 6 -4.43 -8.45 -13.82
C THR A 6 -5.72 -7.71 -13.54
N THR A 7 -5.62 -6.47 -13.12
CA THR A 7 -6.77 -5.58 -12.94
C THR A 7 -6.41 -4.17 -13.41
N LYS A 8 -7.43 -3.36 -13.61
CA LYS A 8 -7.28 -1.97 -14.05
C LYS A 8 -8.23 -1.06 -13.28
N ALA A 9 -7.76 0.12 -12.98
CA ALA A 9 -8.59 1.21 -12.47
C ALA A 9 -8.22 2.50 -13.21
N SER A 10 -9.16 3.42 -13.29
CA SER A 10 -8.97 4.70 -13.97
C SER A 10 -9.41 5.84 -13.07
N ALA A 11 -8.76 6.99 -13.20
CA ALA A 11 -9.08 8.18 -12.44
C ALA A 11 -9.37 9.37 -13.38
N THR A 12 -10.27 10.24 -12.95
CA THR A 12 -10.54 11.54 -13.53
C THR A 12 -10.38 12.62 -12.48
N GLY A 13 -10.04 13.85 -12.87
CA GLY A 13 -9.89 14.98 -11.95
C GLY A 13 -8.67 14.94 -11.04
N GLY A 14 -7.76 13.99 -11.23
CA GLY A 14 -6.55 13.90 -10.44
C GLY A 14 -6.84 13.69 -8.95
N ARG A 15 -6.26 14.56 -8.11
CA ARG A 15 -6.45 14.48 -6.64
C ARG A 15 -7.79 15.01 -6.17
N ALA A 16 -8.62 15.58 -7.05
CA ALA A 16 -9.92 16.15 -6.72
C ALA A 16 -11.00 15.62 -7.66
N GLY A 17 -11.06 14.30 -7.80
CA GLY A 17 -11.99 13.66 -8.72
C GLY A 17 -12.46 12.32 -8.22
N ARG A 18 -12.32 11.31 -9.06
CA ARG A 18 -12.85 9.96 -8.79
C ARG A 18 -11.90 8.90 -9.34
N ALA A 19 -11.79 7.79 -8.64
CA ALA A 19 -11.05 6.62 -9.11
C ALA A 19 -11.95 5.39 -9.03
N VAL A 20 -11.99 4.60 -10.11
CA VAL A 20 -12.92 3.48 -10.26
C VAL A 20 -12.18 2.29 -10.88
N SER A 21 -12.31 1.11 -10.28
CA SER A 21 -11.84 -0.13 -10.89
C SER A 21 -12.76 -0.56 -12.03
N GLU A 22 -12.24 -1.35 -12.96
CA GLU A 22 -13.00 -1.80 -14.15
C GLU A 22 -14.28 -2.57 -13.79
N ASN A 23 -14.31 -3.26 -12.63
CA ASN A 23 -15.49 -3.96 -12.13
C ASN A 23 -16.40 -3.08 -11.24
N GLY A 24 -16.03 -1.82 -11.01
CA GLY A 24 -16.79 -0.89 -10.19
C GLY A 24 -16.74 -1.12 -8.69
N VAL A 25 -16.05 -2.17 -8.20
CA VAL A 25 -16.00 -2.48 -6.76
C VAL A 25 -15.22 -1.43 -5.99
N LEU A 26 -14.09 -0.99 -6.54
CA LEU A 26 -13.39 0.19 -6.02
C LEU A 26 -13.95 1.41 -6.74
N ASP A 27 -14.62 2.26 -6.00
CA ASP A 27 -15.23 3.48 -6.52
C ASP A 27 -15.18 4.54 -5.42
N VAL A 28 -14.25 5.48 -5.55
CA VAL A 28 -13.97 6.45 -4.50
C VAL A 28 -13.91 7.87 -5.03
N THR A 29 -14.42 8.78 -4.22
CA THR A 29 -14.25 10.22 -4.41
C THR A 29 -12.92 10.66 -3.81
N LEU A 30 -12.16 11.42 -4.57
CA LEU A 30 -10.86 11.95 -4.18
C LEU A 30 -10.98 13.42 -3.83
N THR A 31 -10.37 13.83 -2.72
CA THR A 31 -10.29 15.21 -2.29
C THR A 31 -8.87 15.55 -1.85
N VAL A 32 -8.51 16.81 -2.00
CA VAL A 32 -7.17 17.28 -1.62
C VAL A 32 -7.17 17.64 -0.13
N PRO A 33 -6.28 17.04 0.68
CA PRO A 33 -6.17 17.40 2.09
C PRO A 33 -5.74 18.85 2.27
N LYS A 34 -6.11 19.46 3.39
CA LYS A 34 -5.72 20.83 3.70
C LYS A 34 -4.22 21.05 3.68
N GLN A 35 -3.45 20.07 4.14
CA GLN A 35 -1.98 20.10 4.16
C GLN A 35 -1.36 20.19 2.76
N LEU A 36 -2.10 19.80 1.72
CA LEU A 36 -1.69 19.93 0.33
C LEU A 36 -2.41 21.07 -0.41
N GLY A 37 -3.04 21.98 0.33
CA GLY A 37 -3.71 23.14 -0.22
C GLY A 37 -5.18 22.95 -0.57
N GLY A 38 -5.80 21.85 -0.15
CA GLY A 38 -7.22 21.58 -0.35
C GLY A 38 -8.12 22.24 0.69
N ASP A 39 -9.42 22.09 0.50
CA ASP A 39 -10.44 22.62 1.40
C ASP A 39 -10.81 21.66 2.55
N GLY A 40 -10.27 20.43 2.52
CA GLY A 40 -10.57 19.42 3.51
C GLY A 40 -11.95 18.78 3.35
N ALA A 41 -12.54 18.85 2.16
CA ALA A 41 -13.78 18.16 1.86
C ALA A 41 -13.67 16.66 2.09
N THR A 42 -14.80 15.99 2.31
CA THR A 42 -14.85 14.54 2.53
C THR A 42 -14.47 13.77 1.28
N GLY A 43 -13.49 12.92 1.40
CA GLY A 43 -13.01 12.05 0.32
C GLY A 43 -11.70 11.38 0.73
N THR A 44 -11.25 10.45 -0.09
CA THR A 44 -9.96 9.82 0.07
C THR A 44 -8.90 10.51 -0.78
N ASN A 45 -7.69 9.97 -0.80
CA ASN A 45 -6.58 10.50 -1.59
C ASN A 45 -5.64 9.36 -1.99
N PRO A 46 -4.72 9.58 -2.94
CA PRO A 46 -3.77 8.55 -3.37
C PRO A 46 -2.94 7.96 -2.23
N GLU A 47 -2.56 8.76 -1.24
CA GLU A 47 -1.75 8.29 -0.11
C GLU A 47 -2.52 7.32 0.78
N GLN A 48 -3.82 7.57 1.02
CA GLN A 48 -4.67 6.64 1.75
C GLN A 48 -4.91 5.34 0.97
N LEU A 49 -5.12 5.42 -0.33
CA LEU A 49 -5.27 4.25 -1.20
C LEU A 49 -4.00 3.41 -1.21
N PHE A 50 -2.84 4.06 -1.31
CA PHE A 50 -1.54 3.38 -1.25
C PHE A 50 -1.34 2.71 0.12
N ALA A 51 -1.63 3.41 1.21
CA ALA A 51 -1.52 2.88 2.56
C ALA A 51 -2.42 1.66 2.78
N ALA A 52 -3.68 1.73 2.34
CA ALA A 52 -4.63 0.62 2.46
C ALA A 52 -4.17 -0.58 1.62
N GLY A 53 -3.78 -0.35 0.38
CA GLY A 53 -3.27 -1.40 -0.51
C GLY A 53 -2.03 -2.07 0.05
N TYR A 54 -1.06 -1.29 0.51
CA TYR A 54 0.18 -1.83 1.08
C TYR A 54 -0.09 -2.63 2.37
N SER A 55 -0.92 -2.10 3.26
CA SER A 55 -1.29 -2.79 4.50
C SER A 55 -1.92 -4.15 4.22
N ALA A 56 -2.86 -4.22 3.28
CA ALA A 56 -3.53 -5.45 2.89
C ALA A 56 -2.56 -6.44 2.21
N CYS A 57 -1.73 -5.95 1.30
CA CYS A 57 -0.75 -6.76 0.58
C CYS A 57 0.29 -7.36 1.55
N PHE A 58 0.80 -6.55 2.48
CA PHE A 58 1.76 -6.99 3.48
C PHE A 58 1.14 -8.01 4.46
N LEU A 59 -0.09 -7.75 4.92
CA LEU A 59 -0.79 -8.70 5.79
C LEU A 59 -1.02 -10.04 5.09
N GLY A 60 -1.34 -10.04 3.80
CA GLY A 60 -1.42 -11.26 2.99
C GLY A 60 -0.10 -12.01 2.97
N ALA A 61 1.02 -11.31 2.76
CA ALA A 61 2.36 -11.90 2.80
C ALA A 61 2.69 -12.44 4.20
N LEU A 62 2.32 -11.72 5.25
CA LEU A 62 2.51 -12.15 6.63
C LEU A 62 1.77 -13.46 6.93
N LYS A 63 0.51 -13.56 6.51
CA LYS A 63 -0.28 -14.79 6.64
C LYS A 63 0.35 -15.95 5.88
N PHE A 64 0.86 -15.69 4.69
CA PHE A 64 1.54 -16.68 3.86
C PHE A 64 2.80 -17.24 4.55
N VAL A 65 3.70 -16.37 5.03
CA VAL A 65 4.92 -16.84 5.69
C VAL A 65 4.63 -17.49 7.03
N ALA A 66 3.64 -17.02 7.78
CA ALA A 66 3.21 -17.65 9.02
C ALA A 66 2.70 -19.08 8.75
N GLY A 67 1.92 -19.26 7.70
CA GLY A 67 1.45 -20.58 7.26
C GLY A 67 2.60 -21.52 6.90
N GLN A 68 3.59 -21.03 6.15
CA GLN A 68 4.77 -21.82 5.80
C GLN A 68 5.58 -22.26 7.02
N GLN A 69 5.68 -21.41 8.03
CA GLN A 69 6.42 -21.67 9.27
C GLN A 69 5.56 -22.36 10.33
N LYS A 70 4.30 -22.66 10.01
CA LYS A 70 3.32 -23.26 10.93
C LYS A 70 3.14 -22.47 12.23
N VAL A 71 3.21 -21.15 12.11
CA VAL A 71 2.92 -20.23 13.21
C VAL A 71 1.49 -19.72 13.03
N LYS A 72 0.67 -19.89 14.06
CA LYS A 72 -0.68 -19.32 14.08
C LYS A 72 -0.62 -17.85 14.48
N ILE A 73 -1.25 -17.01 13.67
CA ILE A 73 -1.47 -15.62 14.03
C ILE A 73 -2.99 -15.40 14.15
N PRO A 74 -3.43 -14.58 15.15
CA PRO A 74 -4.86 -14.35 15.36
C PRO A 74 -5.46 -13.50 14.26
N GLU A 75 -6.78 -13.54 14.11
CA GLU A 75 -7.52 -12.72 13.14
C GLU A 75 -7.42 -11.23 13.45
N GLU A 76 -7.17 -10.86 14.70
CA GLU A 76 -6.97 -9.48 15.13
C GLU A 76 -5.62 -8.89 14.68
N THR A 77 -4.76 -9.70 14.05
CA THR A 77 -3.49 -9.24 13.50
C THR A 77 -3.71 -8.09 12.51
N THR A 78 -2.98 -7.01 12.68
CA THR A 78 -3.09 -5.84 11.81
C THR A 78 -1.74 -5.43 11.26
N VAL A 79 -1.78 -4.85 10.07
CA VAL A 79 -0.67 -4.11 9.48
C VAL A 79 -1.18 -2.71 9.19
N SER A 80 -0.42 -1.71 9.58
CA SER A 80 -0.70 -0.32 9.30
C SER A 80 0.45 0.28 8.51
N ALA A 81 0.16 0.95 7.41
CA ALA A 81 1.13 1.71 6.65
C ALA A 81 0.92 3.20 6.91
N LYS A 82 1.98 3.86 7.31
CA LYS A 82 2.03 5.32 7.41
C LYS A 82 2.72 5.84 6.15
N VAL A 83 2.03 6.67 5.39
CA VAL A 83 2.52 7.20 4.11
C VAL A 83 2.58 8.71 4.18
N GLY A 84 3.75 9.26 3.90
CA GLY A 84 3.97 10.71 3.77
C GLY A 84 4.31 11.08 2.34
N ILE A 85 4.01 12.31 1.94
CA ILE A 85 4.36 12.88 0.65
C ILE A 85 5.07 14.21 0.86
N GLY A 86 6.10 14.47 0.08
CA GLY A 86 6.83 15.75 0.11
C GLY A 86 7.67 15.96 -1.13
N PRO A 87 8.22 17.18 -1.30
CA PRO A 87 9.12 17.46 -2.42
C PRO A 87 10.42 16.66 -2.27
N ARG A 88 10.92 16.16 -3.39
CA ARG A 88 12.21 15.45 -3.42
C ARG A 88 13.35 16.46 -3.29
N GLU A 89 14.42 16.03 -2.63
CA GLU A 89 15.62 16.87 -2.46
C GLU A 89 16.33 17.17 -3.79
N ASP A 90 16.20 16.27 -4.78
CA ASP A 90 16.79 16.46 -6.11
C ASP A 90 16.01 17.45 -6.98
N GLY A 91 14.89 18.02 -6.50
CA GLY A 91 14.04 18.95 -7.24
C GLY A 91 13.26 18.33 -8.40
N GLY A 92 13.32 17.01 -8.58
CA GLY A 92 12.70 16.30 -9.71
C GLY A 92 11.22 15.96 -9.51
N GLY A 93 10.58 16.49 -8.47
CA GLY A 93 9.16 16.24 -8.19
C GLY A 93 8.90 15.87 -6.73
N PHE A 94 7.96 14.97 -6.52
CA PHE A 94 7.54 14.52 -5.19
C PHE A 94 7.97 13.09 -4.94
N GLY A 95 8.14 12.78 -3.67
CA GLY A 95 8.42 11.42 -3.20
C GLY A 95 7.47 11.04 -2.08
N ILE A 96 7.43 9.77 -1.79
CA ILE A 96 6.71 9.24 -0.64
C ILE A 96 7.66 8.55 0.32
N GLU A 97 7.34 8.60 1.60
CA GLU A 97 7.96 7.75 2.61
C GLU A 97 6.91 6.82 3.19
N VAL A 98 7.31 5.62 3.55
CA VAL A 98 6.39 4.60 4.07
C VAL A 98 7.02 3.93 5.29
N ALA A 99 6.23 3.78 6.34
CA ALA A 99 6.58 2.97 7.50
C ALA A 99 5.45 1.98 7.77
N LEU A 100 5.80 0.73 8.00
CA LEU A 100 4.86 -0.34 8.30
C LEU A 100 4.92 -0.69 9.78
N THR A 101 3.77 -0.87 10.42
CA THR A 101 3.65 -1.38 11.78
C THR A 101 2.84 -2.66 11.76
N VAL A 102 3.42 -3.72 12.29
CA VAL A 102 2.79 -5.05 12.38
C VAL A 102 2.42 -5.30 13.84
N ASN A 103 1.16 -5.64 14.09
CA ASN A 103 0.68 -6.01 15.42
C ASN A 103 0.08 -7.41 15.38
N ILE A 104 0.75 -8.36 16.03
CA ILE A 104 0.32 -9.76 16.15
C ILE A 104 0.03 -10.03 17.63
N PRO A 105 -1.21 -9.86 18.09
CA PRO A 105 -1.54 -10.04 19.49
C PRO A 105 -1.17 -11.44 20.01
N GLY A 106 -0.57 -11.50 21.18
CA GLY A 106 -0.24 -12.75 21.85
C GLY A 106 1.00 -13.48 21.34
N LEU A 107 1.65 -12.98 20.29
CA LEU A 107 2.89 -13.57 19.79
C LEU A 107 4.10 -12.89 20.44
N ASP A 108 5.12 -13.67 20.78
CA ASP A 108 6.36 -13.10 21.30
C ASP A 108 7.05 -12.21 20.25
N ARG A 109 7.74 -11.18 20.74
CA ARG A 109 8.32 -10.14 19.88
C ARG A 109 9.35 -10.69 18.88
N GLU A 110 10.18 -11.60 19.32
CA GLU A 110 11.22 -12.19 18.44
C GLU A 110 10.60 -12.93 17.25
N THR A 111 9.60 -13.75 17.50
CA THR A 111 8.87 -14.47 16.43
C THR A 111 8.13 -13.49 15.53
N ALA A 112 7.48 -12.48 16.10
CA ALA A 112 6.78 -11.46 15.32
C ALA A 112 7.74 -10.69 14.40
N GLU A 113 8.92 -10.31 14.89
CA GLU A 113 9.93 -9.61 14.09
C GLU A 113 10.47 -10.47 12.95
N LYS A 114 10.70 -11.76 13.19
CA LYS A 114 11.13 -12.70 12.15
C LYS A 114 10.08 -12.89 11.07
N LEU A 115 8.81 -13.02 11.47
CA LEU A 115 7.69 -13.11 10.51
C LEU A 115 7.56 -11.81 9.69
N ALA A 116 7.66 -10.67 10.32
CA ALA A 116 7.57 -9.38 9.63
C ALA A 116 8.71 -9.22 8.62
N ALA A 117 9.94 -9.60 8.98
CA ALA A 117 11.07 -9.58 8.07
C ALA A 117 10.89 -10.51 6.88
N ALA A 118 10.39 -11.72 7.11
CA ALA A 118 10.08 -12.67 6.03
C ALA A 118 8.94 -12.16 5.13
N ALA A 119 7.90 -11.58 5.71
CA ALA A 119 6.80 -10.97 4.97
C ALA A 119 7.29 -9.82 4.07
N HIS A 120 8.22 -9.02 4.56
CA HIS A 120 8.80 -7.91 3.78
C HIS A 120 9.53 -8.39 2.51
N ILE A 121 10.13 -9.57 2.55
CA ILE A 121 10.75 -10.17 1.37
C ILE A 121 9.70 -10.66 0.37
N VAL A 122 8.62 -11.27 0.86
CA VAL A 122 7.58 -11.92 0.04
C VAL A 122 6.57 -10.93 -0.54
N CYS A 123 6.29 -9.84 0.18
CA CYS A 123 5.26 -8.88 -0.21
C CYS A 123 5.58 -8.22 -1.55
N PRO A 124 4.66 -8.30 -2.55
CA PRO A 124 4.89 -7.68 -3.86
C PRO A 124 5.08 -6.17 -3.80
N TYR A 125 4.35 -5.47 -2.92
CA TYR A 125 4.52 -4.01 -2.75
C TYR A 125 5.89 -3.68 -2.14
N SER A 126 6.31 -4.43 -1.12
CA SER A 126 7.65 -4.25 -0.54
C SER A 126 8.75 -4.51 -1.59
N HIS A 127 8.57 -5.54 -2.42
CA HIS A 127 9.51 -5.84 -3.50
C HIS A 127 9.58 -4.67 -4.50
N ALA A 128 8.43 -4.16 -4.94
CA ALA A 128 8.39 -3.02 -5.87
C ALA A 128 9.04 -1.76 -5.27
N MET A 129 8.84 -1.52 -3.98
CA MET A 129 9.39 -0.34 -3.29
C MET A 129 10.92 -0.36 -3.14
N ARG A 130 11.53 -1.53 -3.02
CA ARG A 130 13.01 -1.65 -2.88
C ARG A 130 13.73 -1.94 -4.18
N THR A 131 13.01 -2.21 -5.27
CA THR A 131 13.60 -2.50 -6.60
C THR A 131 13.08 -1.50 -7.62
N SER A 132 13.77 -1.40 -8.77
CA SER A 132 13.27 -0.63 -9.91
C SER A 132 12.25 -1.46 -10.67
N THR A 133 10.98 -1.22 -10.41
CA THR A 133 9.90 -1.81 -11.20
C THR A 133 9.63 -0.92 -12.41
N GLU A 134 9.76 -1.51 -13.60
CA GLU A 134 9.48 -0.78 -14.83
C GLU A 134 7.98 -0.54 -14.99
N VAL A 135 7.63 0.72 -15.24
CA VAL A 135 6.25 1.14 -15.47
C VAL A 135 6.19 1.80 -16.85
N PRO A 136 5.76 1.05 -17.90
CA PRO A 136 5.58 1.65 -19.24
C PRO A 136 4.48 2.72 -19.20
N VAL A 137 4.77 3.86 -19.85
CA VAL A 137 3.79 4.94 -19.98
C VAL A 137 3.49 5.12 -21.47
N THR A 138 2.22 4.99 -21.83
CA THR A 138 1.78 5.16 -23.22
C THR A 138 0.72 6.25 -23.30
N VAL A 139 0.69 6.92 -24.44
CA VAL A 139 -0.34 7.91 -24.76
C VAL A 139 -1.34 7.27 -25.72
N ALA A 140 -2.60 7.36 -25.37
CA ALA A 140 -3.68 6.84 -26.20
C ALA A 140 -3.92 7.74 -27.43
#